data_b1df06d489447741965f401f916226f3
#
_entry.id   b1df06d489447741965f401f916226f3
#
_cell.length_a   1.000
_cell.length_b   1.000
_cell.length_c   1.000
_cell.angle_alpha   90.00
_cell.angle_beta   90.00
_cell.angle_gamma   90.00
#
_symmetry.space_group_name_H-M   'P 1'
#
loop_
_entity.id
_entity.type
_entity.pdbx_description
1 polymer ?
#
loop_
_entity_poly.entity_id
_entity_poly.type
_entity_poly.pdbx_seq_one_letter_code
_entity_poly.pdbx_strand_id
1 'polypeptide(L)'
;MGGSETVDALIGAPRVAINPSTSSIHDPERAKALGFRGAAVGGNLHLDIFAPLLVRTYGREWFERGALSLYFHNIVVSGEPVQAVVERPPTPGAQTRVHARSPDAPALRICEGTASLDDHGRSELATRDLKTCDATGLRLLQGVKSGQSLGVAEMVVTRTEQDAQIASGVINEPIDWYQGASPWTGPIASVGSTAALMYRMLTGDGLRHNHARISPHIGDAAGMFGAFEIAYERGPVFLDRPYRVEGRVVGVGESPKTEYLWWDATASDETGAVVARMRHLFRFIKASSPLYGELKGEGR
;
A
#
# COMPACT_ATOMS: atom_id res chain seq x y z
N MET A 1 -11.45 34.09 -17.09
CA MET A 1 -11.18 33.07 -18.11
C MET A 1 -10.04 32.19 -17.55
N GLY A 2 -10.38 31.12 -16.88
CA GLY A 2 -9.40 30.17 -16.38
C GLY A 2 -9.09 29.16 -17.48
N GLY A 3 -7.93 29.29 -18.12
CA GLY A 3 -7.43 28.28 -19.02
C GLY A 3 -7.25 26.97 -18.26
N SER A 4 -7.94 25.93 -18.65
CA SER A 4 -7.64 24.57 -18.25
C SER A 4 -6.26 24.24 -18.83
N GLU A 5 -5.20 24.36 -18.04
CA GLU A 5 -3.93 23.75 -18.39
C GLU A 5 -4.19 22.25 -18.57
N THR A 6 -4.13 21.77 -19.79
CA THR A 6 -4.11 20.33 -20.07
C THR A 6 -2.80 19.79 -19.52
N VAL A 7 -2.85 19.21 -18.33
CA VAL A 7 -1.69 18.55 -17.74
C VAL A 7 -1.29 17.41 -18.67
N ASP A 8 -0.06 17.47 -19.20
CA ASP A 8 0.51 16.39 -19.99
C ASP A 8 0.71 15.17 -19.09
N ALA A 9 -0.08 14.12 -19.29
CA ALA A 9 -0.13 12.96 -18.43
C ALA A 9 -0.29 11.66 -19.22
N LEU A 10 0.31 10.60 -18.70
CA LEU A 10 0.03 9.24 -19.14
C LEU A 10 -1.19 8.73 -18.39
N ILE A 11 -2.17 8.26 -19.13
CA ILE A 11 -3.41 7.70 -18.60
C ILE A 11 -3.44 6.21 -18.94
N GLY A 12 -3.55 5.37 -17.91
CA GLY A 12 -3.68 3.92 -18.06
C GLY A 12 -5.07 3.53 -18.58
N ALA A 13 -5.20 2.32 -19.10
CA ALA A 13 -6.53 1.77 -19.39
C ALA A 13 -7.29 1.53 -18.08
N PRO A 14 -8.63 1.65 -18.05
CA PRO A 14 -9.42 1.21 -16.94
C PRO A 14 -9.20 -0.28 -16.64
N ARG A 15 -9.01 -0.63 -15.37
CA ARG A 15 -8.83 -2.02 -14.92
C ARG A 15 -9.83 -2.35 -13.84
N VAL A 16 -10.42 -3.52 -13.93
CA VAL A 16 -11.35 -4.01 -12.90
C VAL A 16 -10.55 -4.44 -11.69
N ALA A 17 -10.82 -3.83 -10.54
CA ALA A 17 -10.19 -4.21 -9.28
C ALA A 17 -10.83 -5.49 -8.73
N ILE A 18 -10.02 -6.48 -8.37
CA ILE A 18 -10.43 -7.76 -7.84
C ILE A 18 -9.91 -7.93 -6.42
N ASN A 19 -10.79 -8.32 -5.51
CA ASN A 19 -10.42 -8.65 -4.15
C ASN A 19 -10.27 -10.17 -4.00
N PRO A 20 -9.07 -10.68 -3.72
CA PRO A 20 -8.86 -12.12 -3.53
C PRO A 20 -9.20 -12.62 -2.11
N SER A 21 -9.41 -11.70 -1.16
CA SER A 21 -9.65 -12.03 0.24
C SER A 21 -11.14 -12.06 0.59
N THR A 22 -11.49 -12.92 1.54
CA THR A 22 -12.83 -13.01 2.13
C THR A 22 -12.83 -12.70 3.62
N SER A 23 -11.77 -12.07 4.14
CA SER A 23 -11.63 -11.74 5.55
C SER A 23 -11.79 -10.24 5.83
N SER A 24 -12.14 -9.88 7.07
CA SER A 24 -12.23 -8.49 7.50
C SER A 24 -13.16 -7.63 6.62
N ILE A 25 -12.71 -6.43 6.17
CA ILE A 25 -13.46 -5.54 5.27
C ILE A 25 -13.54 -6.07 3.83
N HIS A 26 -12.89 -7.18 3.54
CA HIS A 26 -12.92 -7.87 2.26
C HIS A 26 -14.08 -8.87 2.14
N ASP A 27 -14.75 -9.21 3.25
CA ASP A 27 -16.01 -9.94 3.30
C ASP A 27 -17.17 -8.95 3.09
N PRO A 28 -18.13 -9.22 2.16
CA PRO A 28 -19.21 -8.29 1.84
C PRO A 28 -20.12 -7.98 3.03
N GLU A 29 -20.46 -8.99 3.84
CA GLU A 29 -21.38 -8.82 4.97
C GLU A 29 -20.70 -8.03 6.11
N ARG A 30 -19.44 -8.37 6.41
CA ARG A 30 -18.65 -7.64 7.42
C ARG A 30 -18.37 -6.21 6.99
N ALA A 31 -18.04 -5.98 5.72
CA ALA A 31 -17.87 -4.65 5.16
C ALA A 31 -19.13 -3.79 5.34
N LYS A 32 -20.30 -4.35 4.97
CA LYS A 32 -21.60 -3.69 5.13
C LYS A 32 -21.91 -3.39 6.60
N ALA A 33 -21.65 -4.32 7.51
CA ALA A 33 -21.84 -4.13 8.95
C ALA A 33 -20.96 -3.00 9.53
N LEU A 34 -19.83 -2.70 8.90
CA LEU A 34 -18.92 -1.60 9.24
C LEU A 34 -19.21 -0.30 8.47
N GLY A 35 -20.30 -0.25 7.69
CA GLY A 35 -20.73 0.93 6.95
C GLY A 35 -20.03 1.14 5.61
N PHE A 36 -19.33 0.13 5.08
CA PHE A 36 -18.80 0.15 3.72
C PHE A 36 -19.88 -0.22 2.70
N ARG A 37 -19.75 0.27 1.48
CA ARG A 37 -20.70 -0.01 0.38
C ARG A 37 -20.54 -1.40 -0.25
N GLY A 38 -19.48 -2.14 0.11
CA GLY A 38 -19.19 -3.49 -0.35
C GLY A 38 -17.80 -3.96 0.10
N ALA A 39 -17.41 -5.15 -0.34
CA ALA A 39 -16.11 -5.75 -0.07
C ALA A 39 -14.98 -4.89 -0.64
N ALA A 40 -14.17 -4.31 0.24
CA ALA A 40 -13.10 -3.40 -0.15
C ALA A 40 -11.95 -4.16 -0.82
N VAL A 41 -11.38 -3.60 -1.86
CA VAL A 41 -10.11 -4.04 -2.46
C VAL A 41 -8.95 -3.51 -1.62
N GLY A 42 -7.95 -4.34 -1.35
CA GLY A 42 -6.77 -3.94 -0.59
C GLY A 42 -5.98 -2.84 -1.30
N GLY A 43 -5.55 -1.80 -0.55
CA GLY A 43 -4.84 -0.65 -1.12
C GLY A 43 -3.55 -1.02 -1.86
N ASN A 44 -2.85 -2.07 -1.40
CA ASN A 44 -1.65 -2.57 -2.07
C ASN A 44 -1.90 -3.08 -3.50
N LEU A 45 -3.11 -3.57 -3.80
CA LEU A 45 -3.48 -4.07 -5.13
C LEU A 45 -3.65 -2.94 -6.16
N HIS A 46 -3.77 -1.69 -5.70
CA HIS A 46 -3.78 -0.52 -6.59
C HIS A 46 -2.37 -0.04 -6.98
N LEU A 47 -1.30 -0.58 -6.39
CA LEU A 47 0.07 -0.19 -6.72
C LEU A 47 0.45 -0.67 -8.14
N ASP A 48 -0.01 -1.86 -8.53
CA ASP A 48 0.39 -2.51 -9.78
C ASP A 48 -0.13 -1.78 -11.04
N ILE A 49 -1.27 -1.07 -10.96
CA ILE A 49 -1.80 -0.33 -12.10
C ILE A 49 -0.92 0.86 -12.52
N PHE A 50 -0.01 1.31 -11.66
CA PHE A 50 0.94 2.38 -11.95
C PHE A 50 2.20 1.88 -12.66
N ALA A 51 2.60 0.63 -12.45
CA ALA A 51 3.88 0.09 -12.91
C ALA A 51 4.13 0.30 -14.41
N PRO A 52 3.21 -0.01 -15.35
CA PRO A 52 3.45 0.21 -16.78
C PRO A 52 3.63 1.68 -17.14
N LEU A 53 2.92 2.58 -16.45
CA LEU A 53 3.05 4.03 -16.67
C LEU A 53 4.37 4.55 -16.12
N LEU A 54 4.83 4.05 -14.99
CA LEU A 54 6.10 4.43 -14.37
C LEU A 54 7.29 3.91 -15.17
N VAL A 55 7.20 2.70 -15.74
CA VAL A 55 8.20 2.18 -16.68
C VAL A 55 8.25 3.04 -17.95
N ARG A 56 7.10 3.50 -18.48
CA ARG A 56 7.06 4.41 -19.62
C ARG A 56 7.64 5.80 -19.31
N THR A 57 7.51 6.24 -18.06
CA THR A 57 7.97 7.56 -17.61
C THR A 57 9.46 7.55 -17.26
N TYR A 58 9.95 6.53 -16.58
CA TYR A 58 11.28 6.48 -15.99
C TYR A 58 12.17 5.35 -16.50
N GLY A 59 11.66 4.49 -17.38
CA GLY A 59 12.39 3.31 -17.86
C GLY A 59 12.44 2.19 -16.80
N ARG A 60 13.26 1.17 -17.10
CA ARG A 60 13.48 0.03 -16.21
C ARG A 60 14.08 0.44 -14.87
N GLU A 61 14.83 1.54 -14.86
CA GLU A 61 15.50 2.07 -13.67
C GLU A 61 14.53 2.39 -12.53
N TRP A 62 13.24 2.55 -12.85
CA TRP A 62 12.23 2.74 -11.83
C TRP A 62 12.16 1.57 -10.85
N PHE A 63 12.34 0.33 -11.30
CA PHE A 63 12.42 -0.84 -10.42
C PHE A 63 13.75 -0.96 -9.68
N GLU A 64 14.77 -0.23 -10.09
CA GLU A 64 16.09 -0.24 -9.44
C GLU A 64 16.17 0.78 -8.30
N ARG A 65 15.61 1.99 -8.51
CA ARG A 65 15.77 3.15 -7.63
C ARG A 65 14.61 4.14 -7.66
N GLY A 66 13.43 3.69 -8.10
CA GLY A 66 12.23 4.51 -8.15
C GLY A 66 11.41 4.44 -6.86
N ALA A 67 10.52 5.39 -6.70
CA ALA A 67 9.54 5.40 -5.62
C ALA A 67 8.13 5.68 -6.13
N LEU A 68 7.15 5.09 -5.43
CA LEU A 68 5.71 5.37 -5.57
C LEU A 68 5.13 5.58 -4.17
N SER A 69 4.54 6.74 -3.93
CA SER A 69 3.98 7.16 -2.67
C SER A 69 2.52 7.54 -2.85
N LEU A 70 1.60 6.85 -2.18
CA LEU A 70 0.14 7.00 -2.36
C LEU A 70 -0.56 7.19 -1.01
N TYR A 71 -1.52 8.12 -0.98
CA TYR A 71 -2.48 8.28 0.09
C TYR A 71 -3.89 7.94 -0.42
N PHE A 72 -4.62 7.05 0.29
CA PHE A 72 -5.92 6.56 -0.12
C PHE A 72 -7.04 7.43 0.46
N HIS A 73 -7.97 7.84 -0.40
CA HIS A 73 -9.12 8.67 -0.03
C HIS A 73 -10.42 7.87 -0.02
N ASN A 74 -10.61 7.03 -1.04
CA ASN A 74 -11.84 6.27 -1.22
C ASN A 74 -11.54 4.79 -1.41
N ILE A 75 -12.38 3.95 -0.83
CA ILE A 75 -12.35 2.52 -1.08
C ILE A 75 -12.84 2.21 -2.50
N VAL A 76 -12.29 1.14 -3.07
CA VAL A 76 -12.78 0.49 -4.28
C VAL A 76 -13.46 -0.81 -3.85
N VAL A 77 -14.62 -1.08 -4.38
CA VAL A 77 -15.30 -2.37 -4.20
C VAL A 77 -14.88 -3.32 -5.30
N SER A 78 -14.73 -4.60 -4.98
CA SER A 78 -14.39 -5.63 -5.96
C SER A 78 -15.36 -5.61 -7.15
N GLY A 79 -14.83 -5.58 -8.35
CA GLY A 79 -15.58 -5.44 -9.61
C GLY A 79 -15.66 -4.01 -10.16
N GLU A 80 -15.22 -2.99 -9.39
CA GLU A 80 -15.21 -1.61 -9.87
C GLU A 80 -13.98 -1.30 -10.74
N PRO A 81 -14.17 -0.46 -11.77
CA PRO A 81 -13.06 -0.05 -12.61
C PRO A 81 -12.24 1.06 -11.93
N VAL A 82 -10.91 0.95 -12.08
CA VAL A 82 -9.92 1.92 -11.60
C VAL A 82 -8.99 2.30 -12.75
N GLN A 83 -8.61 3.57 -12.82
CA GLN A 83 -7.71 4.10 -13.84
C GLN A 83 -6.58 4.90 -13.18
N ALA A 84 -5.34 4.52 -13.50
CA ALA A 84 -4.15 5.25 -13.06
C ALA A 84 -3.83 6.41 -13.99
N VAL A 85 -3.29 7.48 -13.43
CA VAL A 85 -2.78 8.66 -14.14
C VAL A 85 -1.42 9.02 -13.55
N VAL A 86 -0.45 9.27 -14.43
CA VAL A 86 0.91 9.73 -14.09
C VAL A 86 1.17 11.00 -14.89
N GLU A 87 1.36 12.13 -14.21
CA GLU A 87 1.70 13.39 -14.84
C GLU A 87 3.14 13.33 -15.38
N ARG A 88 3.45 14.12 -16.39
CA ARG A 88 4.83 14.20 -16.89
C ARG A 88 5.71 14.87 -15.84
N PRO A 89 6.86 14.26 -15.44
CA PRO A 89 7.79 14.92 -14.55
C PRO A 89 8.40 16.17 -15.21
N PRO A 90 8.65 17.24 -14.44
CA PRO A 90 9.19 18.50 -14.96
C PRO A 90 10.60 18.35 -15.55
N THR A 91 11.37 17.38 -15.03
CA THR A 91 12.69 16.98 -15.54
C THR A 91 12.86 15.48 -15.39
N PRO A 92 13.75 14.82 -16.16
CA PRO A 92 14.02 13.39 -16.00
C PRO A 92 14.32 13.03 -14.53
N GLY A 93 13.66 11.99 -14.02
CA GLY A 93 13.85 11.50 -12.66
C GLY A 93 13.15 12.29 -11.55
N ALA A 94 12.66 13.51 -11.82
CA ALA A 94 12.02 14.35 -10.82
C ALA A 94 10.71 13.75 -10.29
N GLN A 95 10.28 14.23 -9.12
CA GLN A 95 8.95 13.95 -8.58
C GLN A 95 7.87 14.37 -9.56
N THR A 96 6.90 13.48 -9.77
CA THR A 96 5.68 13.79 -10.50
C THR A 96 4.46 13.40 -9.70
N ARG A 97 3.33 14.02 -9.99
CA ARG A 97 2.05 13.66 -9.39
C ARG A 97 1.48 12.41 -10.03
N VAL A 98 0.90 11.57 -9.19
CA VAL A 98 0.19 10.37 -9.63
C VAL A 98 -1.15 10.27 -8.90
N HIS A 99 -2.14 9.67 -9.54
CA HIS A 99 -3.39 9.38 -8.88
C HIS A 99 -4.12 8.22 -9.55
N ALA A 100 -5.01 7.56 -8.79
CA ALA A 100 -6.00 6.67 -9.34
C ALA A 100 -7.40 7.28 -9.15
N ARG A 101 -8.28 7.02 -10.12
CA ARG A 101 -9.64 7.52 -10.15
C ARG A 101 -10.62 6.47 -10.65
N SER A 102 -11.91 6.68 -10.39
CA SER A 102 -12.95 5.96 -11.11
C SER A 102 -13.04 6.52 -12.54
N PRO A 103 -13.02 5.70 -13.59
CA PRO A 103 -13.25 6.19 -14.95
C PRO A 103 -14.67 6.70 -15.17
N ASP A 104 -15.66 6.14 -14.44
CA ASP A 104 -17.08 6.54 -14.54
C ASP A 104 -17.38 7.84 -13.77
N ALA A 105 -16.53 8.20 -12.81
CA ALA A 105 -16.59 9.42 -12.03
C ALA A 105 -15.19 10.02 -11.88
N PRO A 106 -14.63 10.68 -12.90
CA PRO A 106 -13.21 11.11 -12.91
C PRO A 106 -12.82 12.07 -11.80
N ALA A 107 -13.77 12.76 -11.19
CA ALA A 107 -13.56 13.61 -10.01
C ALA A 107 -13.37 12.79 -8.72
N LEU A 108 -13.80 11.52 -8.68
CA LEU A 108 -13.64 10.66 -7.53
C LEU A 108 -12.21 10.11 -7.48
N ARG A 109 -11.38 10.69 -6.63
CA ARG A 109 -10.02 10.23 -6.34
C ARG A 109 -10.05 9.01 -5.44
N ILE A 110 -9.46 7.91 -5.90
CA ILE A 110 -9.27 6.68 -5.10
C ILE A 110 -8.02 6.86 -4.25
N CYS A 111 -6.92 7.24 -4.88
CA CYS A 111 -5.68 7.63 -4.21
C CYS A 111 -4.97 8.71 -5.01
N GLU A 112 -4.06 9.42 -4.36
CA GLU A 112 -3.17 10.38 -4.99
C GLU A 112 -1.82 10.39 -4.28
N GLY A 113 -0.81 10.93 -4.95
CA GLY A 113 0.53 11.01 -4.40
C GLY A 113 1.58 11.37 -5.43
N THR A 114 2.77 10.80 -5.27
CA THR A 114 3.92 11.12 -6.12
C THR A 114 4.69 9.87 -6.54
N ALA A 115 5.43 9.99 -7.64
CA ALA A 115 6.43 9.02 -8.07
C ALA A 115 7.70 9.73 -8.54
N SER A 116 8.86 9.08 -8.44
CA SER A 116 10.16 9.65 -8.83
C SER A 116 11.21 8.57 -9.09
N LEU A 117 12.38 9.04 -9.56
CA LEU A 117 13.65 8.34 -9.52
C LEU A 117 14.59 9.10 -8.57
N ASP A 118 15.23 8.41 -7.61
CA ASP A 118 16.24 8.97 -6.68
C ASP A 118 15.82 10.16 -5.80
N ASP A 119 14.54 10.53 -5.77
CA ASP A 119 14.05 11.70 -5.05
C ASP A 119 13.06 11.31 -3.92
N HIS A 120 13.41 10.28 -3.16
CA HIS A 120 12.52 9.71 -2.13
C HIS A 120 12.20 10.68 -1.00
N GLY A 121 13.11 11.60 -0.67
CA GLY A 121 12.95 12.56 0.43
C GLY A 121 11.87 13.63 0.20
N ARG A 122 11.38 13.79 -1.03
CA ARG A 122 10.32 14.74 -1.40
C ARG A 122 9.02 14.07 -1.81
N SER A 123 8.87 12.77 -1.54
CA SER A 123 7.64 12.03 -1.82
C SER A 123 6.44 12.57 -1.01
N GLU A 124 5.24 12.21 -1.44
CA GLU A 124 4.00 12.56 -0.73
C GLU A 124 4.07 12.18 0.76
N LEU A 125 4.51 10.96 1.09
CA LEU A 125 4.55 10.50 2.47
C LEU A 125 5.81 10.95 3.24
N ALA A 126 6.90 11.30 2.56
CA ALA A 126 8.10 11.83 3.21
C ALA A 126 7.88 13.26 3.72
N THR A 127 7.06 14.06 3.02
CA THR A 127 6.81 15.46 3.37
C THR A 127 5.50 15.68 4.12
N ARG A 128 4.68 14.63 4.28
CA ARG A 128 3.37 14.72 4.91
C ARG A 128 3.47 14.88 6.42
N ASP A 129 2.63 15.77 6.99
CA ASP A 129 2.35 15.76 8.43
C ASP A 129 1.57 14.49 8.79
N LEU A 130 2.19 13.60 9.57
CA LEU A 130 1.64 12.30 9.93
C LEU A 130 0.54 12.38 11.00
N LYS A 131 0.34 13.57 11.61
CA LYS A 131 -0.66 13.83 12.67
C LYS A 131 -0.61 12.81 13.81
N THR A 132 0.58 12.50 14.27
CA THR A 132 0.80 11.57 15.37
C THR A 132 0.42 12.20 16.72
N CYS A 133 0.07 11.35 17.69
CA CYS A 133 -0.25 11.75 19.06
C CYS A 133 0.43 10.82 20.08
N ASP A 134 0.31 11.15 21.36
CA ASP A 134 0.66 10.23 22.44
C ASP A 134 -0.34 9.07 22.51
N ALA A 135 0.16 7.85 22.72
CA ALA A 135 -0.65 6.65 22.72
C ALA A 135 -1.46 6.42 24.02
N THR A 136 -1.29 7.26 25.05
CA THR A 136 -1.97 7.07 26.34
C THR A 136 -3.48 7.21 26.25
N GLY A 137 -3.99 8.03 25.32
CA GLY A 137 -5.41 8.22 25.07
C GLY A 137 -6.03 7.18 24.13
N LEU A 138 -5.22 6.36 23.47
CA LEU A 138 -5.68 5.34 22.53
C LEU A 138 -6.11 4.06 23.27
N ARG A 139 -7.03 3.29 22.68
CA ARG A 139 -7.51 2.02 23.24
C ARG A 139 -6.90 0.80 22.54
N LEU A 140 -6.86 0.81 21.20
CA LEU A 140 -6.27 -0.27 20.39
C LEU A 140 -4.75 -0.20 20.37
N LEU A 141 -4.20 1.00 20.27
CA LEU A 141 -2.78 1.27 20.17
C LEU A 141 -2.19 1.83 21.47
N GLN A 142 -2.87 1.59 22.60
CA GLN A 142 -2.41 2.03 23.91
C GLN A 142 -0.99 1.53 24.19
N GLY A 143 -0.12 2.43 24.61
CA GLY A 143 1.26 2.12 24.98
C GLY A 143 2.22 1.89 23.83
N VAL A 144 1.77 1.96 22.57
CA VAL A 144 2.65 1.88 21.40
C VAL A 144 3.55 3.10 21.34
N LYS A 145 4.85 2.90 21.09
CA LYS A 145 5.86 3.96 21.11
C LYS A 145 6.47 4.18 19.72
N SER A 146 6.76 5.43 19.38
CA SER A 146 7.63 5.74 18.24
C SER A 146 8.99 5.06 18.44
N GLY A 147 9.54 4.49 17.36
CA GLY A 147 10.76 3.72 17.39
C GLY A 147 10.61 2.26 17.86
N GLN A 148 9.42 1.84 18.33
CA GLN A 148 9.17 0.44 18.70
C GLN A 148 9.48 -0.49 17.53
N SER A 149 10.29 -1.53 17.78
CA SER A 149 10.55 -2.57 16.80
C SER A 149 9.32 -3.45 16.61
N LEU A 150 8.99 -3.73 15.36
CA LEU A 150 7.94 -4.69 14.97
C LEU A 150 8.54 -6.08 14.68
N GLY A 151 9.84 -6.23 14.94
CA GLY A 151 10.58 -7.48 14.74
C GLY A 151 11.28 -7.56 13.40
N VAL A 152 11.84 -8.74 13.18
CA VAL A 152 12.54 -9.14 11.96
C VAL A 152 11.93 -10.46 11.49
N ALA A 153 11.77 -10.61 10.18
CA ALA A 153 11.32 -11.85 9.56
C ALA A 153 12.08 -12.09 8.23
N GLU A 154 12.26 -13.35 7.88
CA GLU A 154 12.64 -13.71 6.53
C GLU A 154 11.38 -13.90 5.70
N MET A 155 11.32 -13.24 4.56
CA MET A 155 10.14 -13.18 3.69
C MET A 155 10.53 -13.48 2.26
N VAL A 156 9.65 -14.18 1.55
CA VAL A 156 9.80 -14.53 0.13
C VAL A 156 8.52 -14.15 -0.61
N VAL A 157 8.66 -13.63 -1.81
CA VAL A 157 7.58 -13.59 -2.80
C VAL A 157 7.85 -14.70 -3.79
N THR A 158 6.96 -15.68 -3.86
CA THR A 158 7.15 -16.81 -4.75
C THR A 158 6.59 -16.53 -6.15
N ARG A 159 7.21 -17.13 -7.16
CA ARG A 159 6.68 -17.13 -8.52
C ARG A 159 5.27 -17.68 -8.56
N THR A 160 5.03 -18.79 -7.87
CA THR A 160 3.72 -19.46 -7.82
C THR A 160 2.62 -18.52 -7.32
N GLU A 161 2.88 -17.76 -6.24
CA GLU A 161 1.92 -16.77 -5.74
C GLU A 161 1.64 -15.67 -6.76
N GLN A 162 2.70 -15.11 -7.36
CA GLN A 162 2.54 -14.02 -8.32
C GLN A 162 1.83 -14.48 -9.61
N ASP A 163 2.20 -15.65 -10.15
CA ASP A 163 1.54 -16.24 -11.31
C ASP A 163 0.04 -16.50 -11.06
N ALA A 164 -0.31 -16.97 -9.85
CA ALA A 164 -1.70 -17.14 -9.45
C ALA A 164 -2.45 -15.80 -9.37
N GLN A 165 -1.81 -14.74 -8.89
CA GLN A 165 -2.40 -13.39 -8.84
C GLN A 165 -2.60 -12.80 -10.24
N ILE A 166 -1.68 -13.05 -11.17
CA ILE A 166 -1.83 -12.65 -12.57
C ILE A 166 -2.96 -13.44 -13.23
N ALA A 167 -2.97 -14.77 -13.08
CA ALA A 167 -3.98 -15.65 -13.66
C ALA A 167 -5.40 -15.34 -13.16
N SER A 168 -5.54 -14.94 -11.89
CA SER A 168 -6.84 -14.54 -11.31
C SER A 168 -7.24 -13.08 -11.61
N GLY A 169 -6.38 -12.30 -12.27
CA GLY A 169 -6.62 -10.88 -12.56
C GLY A 169 -6.47 -9.94 -11.37
N VAL A 170 -5.92 -10.40 -10.25
CA VAL A 170 -5.55 -9.54 -9.10
C VAL A 170 -4.46 -8.57 -9.51
N ILE A 171 -3.38 -9.06 -10.15
CA ILE A 171 -2.44 -8.24 -10.90
C ILE A 171 -3.01 -8.11 -12.32
N ASN A 172 -3.73 -7.04 -12.56
CA ASN A 172 -4.51 -6.84 -13.78
C ASN A 172 -3.83 -5.92 -14.81
N GLU A 173 -2.59 -5.50 -14.54
CA GLU A 173 -1.72 -4.75 -15.46
C GLU A 173 -0.31 -5.36 -15.43
N PRO A 174 -0.16 -6.66 -15.78
CA PRO A 174 1.15 -7.32 -15.74
C PRO A 174 2.07 -6.76 -16.82
N ILE A 175 3.35 -6.65 -16.48
CA ILE A 175 4.43 -6.42 -17.45
C ILE A 175 5.20 -7.72 -17.66
N ASP A 176 5.83 -7.89 -18.83
CA ASP A 176 6.51 -9.14 -19.21
C ASP A 176 7.57 -9.59 -18.17
N TRP A 177 8.16 -8.63 -17.47
CA TRP A 177 9.20 -8.87 -16.45
C TRP A 177 8.72 -9.62 -15.21
N TYR A 178 7.41 -9.69 -15.00
CA TYR A 178 6.81 -10.39 -13.84
C TYR A 178 6.81 -11.91 -13.98
N GLN A 179 6.78 -12.42 -15.21
CA GLN A 179 6.70 -13.86 -15.49
C GLN A 179 7.81 -14.37 -16.38
N GLY A 180 8.34 -13.55 -17.28
CA GLY A 180 9.25 -13.91 -18.35
C GLY A 180 10.65 -13.35 -18.19
N ALA A 181 11.27 -13.14 -19.35
CA ALA A 181 12.58 -12.50 -19.44
C ALA A 181 12.49 -11.04 -19.02
N SER A 182 13.39 -10.63 -18.15
CA SER A 182 13.53 -9.27 -17.69
C SER A 182 14.90 -8.70 -18.11
N PRO A 183 15.12 -7.39 -18.03
CA PRO A 183 16.45 -6.80 -18.23
C PRO A 183 17.49 -7.26 -17.19
N TRP A 184 17.07 -8.00 -16.18
CA TRP A 184 17.91 -8.56 -15.12
C TRP A 184 18.00 -10.09 -15.24
N THR A 185 18.50 -10.77 -14.21
CA THR A 185 18.79 -12.22 -14.25
C THR A 185 17.56 -13.12 -14.11
N GLY A 186 16.35 -12.58 -13.93
CA GLY A 186 15.12 -13.36 -13.73
C GLY A 186 13.90 -12.51 -13.54
N PRO A 187 12.72 -13.10 -13.39
CA PRO A 187 11.49 -12.38 -13.16
C PRO A 187 11.52 -11.63 -11.83
N ILE A 188 10.85 -10.49 -11.82
CA ILE A 188 10.81 -9.59 -10.67
C ILE A 188 9.44 -9.62 -10.00
N ALA A 189 9.42 -9.27 -8.73
CA ALA A 189 8.17 -9.04 -8.02
C ALA A 189 7.45 -7.80 -8.57
N SER A 190 6.13 -7.88 -8.68
CA SER A 190 5.30 -6.72 -8.97
C SER A 190 5.42 -5.68 -7.85
N VAL A 191 4.93 -4.47 -8.07
CA VAL A 191 4.95 -3.43 -7.03
C VAL A 191 4.10 -3.84 -5.83
N GLY A 192 2.92 -4.41 -6.09
CA GLY A 192 2.04 -4.96 -5.05
C GLY A 192 2.67 -6.15 -4.31
N SER A 193 3.37 -7.02 -5.03
CA SER A 193 4.11 -8.15 -4.45
C SER A 193 5.30 -7.67 -3.61
N THR A 194 6.04 -6.64 -4.06
CA THR A 194 7.11 -6.00 -3.28
C THR A 194 6.56 -5.37 -2.00
N ALA A 195 5.41 -4.71 -2.09
CA ALA A 195 4.73 -4.20 -0.91
C ALA A 195 4.35 -5.34 0.04
N ALA A 196 3.78 -6.44 -0.50
CA ALA A 196 3.38 -7.62 0.26
C ALA A 196 4.56 -8.27 0.98
N LEU A 197 5.74 -8.33 0.38
CA LEU A 197 6.97 -8.82 1.01
C LEU A 197 7.21 -8.14 2.37
N MET A 198 6.93 -6.85 2.46
CA MET A 198 7.20 -6.08 3.68
C MET A 198 6.00 -6.04 4.63
N TYR A 199 4.79 -5.74 4.16
CA TYR A 199 3.66 -5.59 5.08
C TYR A 199 3.17 -6.92 5.66
N ARG A 200 3.43 -8.06 5.02
CA ARG A 200 3.06 -9.39 5.52
C ARG A 200 3.69 -9.74 6.86
N MET A 201 4.77 -9.08 7.27
CA MET A 201 5.29 -9.25 8.62
C MET A 201 4.28 -8.88 9.71
N LEU A 202 3.29 -8.03 9.39
CA LEU A 202 2.20 -7.65 10.30
C LEU A 202 0.83 -8.26 9.93
N THR A 203 0.67 -8.76 8.71
CA THR A 203 -0.65 -9.17 8.17
C THR A 203 -0.66 -10.55 7.50
N GLY A 204 0.41 -11.33 7.56
CA GLY A 204 0.49 -12.69 7.01
C GLY A 204 -0.35 -13.72 7.76
N ASP A 205 -0.28 -14.98 7.37
CA ASP A 205 -0.94 -16.11 8.04
C ASP A 205 -0.56 -16.15 9.53
N GLY A 206 -1.48 -15.76 10.39
CA GLY A 206 -1.19 -15.48 11.80
C GLY A 206 -1.45 -14.02 12.19
N LEU A 207 -2.27 -13.31 11.42
CA LEU A 207 -2.71 -11.92 11.63
C LEU A 207 -2.89 -11.55 13.11
N ARG A 208 -3.51 -12.41 13.91
CA ARG A 208 -3.74 -12.21 15.34
C ARG A 208 -2.45 -12.14 16.14
N HIS A 209 -1.46 -12.97 15.79
CA HIS A 209 -0.16 -12.96 16.47
C HIS A 209 0.70 -11.77 16.04
N ASN A 210 0.55 -11.32 14.80
CA ASN A 210 1.33 -10.21 14.27
C ASN A 210 0.80 -8.86 14.77
N HIS A 211 -0.51 -8.69 14.89
CA HIS A 211 -1.09 -7.50 15.53
C HIS A 211 -0.69 -7.40 17.01
N ALA A 212 -0.53 -8.51 17.71
CA ALA A 212 -0.04 -8.52 19.10
C ALA A 212 1.40 -7.98 19.24
N ARG A 213 2.20 -8.01 18.18
CA ARG A 213 3.53 -7.35 18.16
C ARG A 213 3.43 -5.83 18.18
N ILE A 214 2.33 -5.28 17.68
CA ILE A 214 2.03 -3.85 17.73
C ILE A 214 1.45 -3.53 19.11
N SER A 215 0.30 -4.11 19.40
CA SER A 215 -0.42 -3.95 20.67
C SER A 215 -1.34 -5.15 20.94
N PRO A 216 -1.37 -5.68 22.16
CA PRO A 216 -2.27 -6.78 22.53
C PRO A 216 -3.76 -6.38 22.50
N HIS A 217 -4.06 -5.09 22.47
CA HIS A 217 -5.41 -4.55 22.51
C HIS A 217 -6.11 -4.51 21.14
N ILE A 218 -5.37 -4.69 20.03
CA ILE A 218 -5.95 -4.68 18.68
C ILE A 218 -6.95 -5.82 18.49
N GLY A 219 -6.62 -7.02 18.97
CA GLY A 219 -7.49 -8.19 18.85
C GLY A 219 -7.95 -8.44 17.42
N ASP A 220 -9.28 -8.57 17.24
CA ASP A 220 -9.93 -8.80 15.95
C ASP A 220 -10.39 -7.50 15.25
N ALA A 221 -9.88 -6.33 15.66
CA ALA A 221 -10.22 -5.06 15.05
C ALA A 221 -9.90 -5.09 13.55
N ALA A 222 -10.87 -4.68 12.73
CA ALA A 222 -10.71 -4.64 11.29
C ALA A 222 -9.70 -3.56 10.89
N GLY A 223 -8.75 -3.95 10.05
CA GLY A 223 -7.72 -3.07 9.53
C GLY A 223 -8.00 -2.62 8.10
N MET A 224 -7.48 -1.46 7.73
CA MET A 224 -7.49 -0.94 6.36
C MET A 224 -6.22 -0.15 6.07
N PHE A 225 -5.82 -0.13 4.81
CA PHE A 225 -4.67 0.66 4.37
C PHE A 225 -5.08 2.13 4.16
N GLY A 226 -4.32 3.05 4.73
CA GLY A 226 -4.56 4.49 4.60
C GLY A 226 -3.57 5.18 3.66
N ALA A 227 -2.35 4.68 3.58
CA ALA A 227 -1.31 5.18 2.69
C ALA A 227 -0.23 4.12 2.50
N PHE A 228 0.48 4.19 1.38
CA PHE A 228 1.54 3.26 1.05
C PHE A 228 2.64 3.97 0.24
N GLU A 229 3.88 3.77 0.66
CA GLU A 229 5.05 4.16 -0.12
C GLU A 229 5.96 2.95 -0.29
N ILE A 230 6.40 2.71 -1.53
CA ILE A 230 7.47 1.79 -1.88
C ILE A 230 8.57 2.61 -2.53
N ALA A 231 9.80 2.43 -2.05
CA ALA A 231 11.00 2.99 -2.63
C ALA A 231 12.03 1.88 -2.85
N TYR A 232 12.48 1.72 -4.08
CA TYR A 232 13.59 0.83 -4.43
C TYR A 232 14.91 1.56 -4.17
N GLU A 233 15.86 0.89 -3.51
CA GLU A 233 17.20 1.42 -3.25
C GLU A 233 18.27 0.74 -4.12
N ARG A 234 18.14 -0.57 -4.25
CA ARG A 234 18.98 -1.45 -5.09
C ARG A 234 18.13 -2.58 -5.65
N GLY A 235 16.92 -2.23 -6.15
CA GLY A 235 16.03 -3.19 -6.75
C GLY A 235 16.54 -3.74 -8.08
N PRO A 236 15.76 -4.58 -8.73
CA PRO A 236 14.43 -5.00 -8.33
C PRO A 236 14.40 -6.04 -7.21
N VAL A 237 13.25 -6.25 -6.62
CA VAL A 237 12.99 -7.44 -5.80
C VAL A 237 12.74 -8.61 -6.74
N PHE A 238 13.48 -9.70 -6.57
CA PHE A 238 13.35 -10.92 -7.36
C PHE A 238 12.41 -11.93 -6.70
N LEU A 239 11.72 -12.71 -7.51
CA LEU A 239 10.90 -13.82 -7.04
C LEU A 239 11.79 -14.98 -6.53
N ASP A 240 11.23 -15.78 -5.63
CA ASP A 240 11.85 -17.00 -5.07
C ASP A 240 13.20 -16.75 -4.35
N ARG A 241 13.45 -15.50 -3.93
CA ARG A 241 14.61 -15.15 -3.11
C ARG A 241 14.18 -14.72 -1.71
N PRO A 242 14.89 -15.15 -0.66
CA PRO A 242 14.64 -14.68 0.68
C PRO A 242 15.16 -13.25 0.88
N TYR A 243 14.39 -12.44 1.60
CA TYR A 243 14.75 -11.11 2.04
C TYR A 243 14.54 -11.00 3.54
N ARG A 244 15.51 -10.40 4.22
CA ARG A 244 15.37 -10.03 5.62
C ARG A 244 14.54 -8.75 5.70
N VAL A 245 13.36 -8.84 6.29
CA VAL A 245 12.46 -7.71 6.49
C VAL A 245 12.46 -7.31 7.96
N GLU A 246 12.65 -6.02 8.24
CA GLU A 246 12.51 -5.47 9.58
C GLU A 246 11.59 -4.26 9.57
N GLY A 247 10.78 -4.13 10.64
CA GLY A 247 9.78 -3.07 10.76
C GLY A 247 9.95 -2.25 12.03
N ARG A 248 9.53 -0.97 11.96
CA ARG A 248 9.59 -0.04 13.08
C ARG A 248 8.42 0.92 13.06
N VAL A 249 7.84 1.17 14.23
CA VAL A 249 6.80 2.17 14.41
C VAL A 249 7.39 3.57 14.21
N VAL A 250 6.73 4.38 13.38
CA VAL A 250 7.02 5.81 13.22
C VAL A 250 6.19 6.62 14.19
N GLY A 251 4.90 6.30 14.34
CA GLY A 251 4.01 6.96 15.28
C GLY A 251 2.59 6.43 15.19
N VAL A 252 1.77 6.84 16.13
CA VAL A 252 0.36 6.47 16.22
C VAL A 252 -0.51 7.71 16.27
N GLY A 253 -1.78 7.56 15.95
CA GLY A 253 -2.74 8.64 16.04
C GLY A 253 -4.17 8.13 15.93
N GLU A 254 -5.12 9.05 15.93
CA GLU A 254 -6.53 8.72 15.79
C GLU A 254 -7.29 9.70 14.89
N SER A 255 -8.42 9.22 14.44
CA SER A 255 -9.47 9.99 13.78
C SER A 255 -10.82 9.62 14.42
N PRO A 256 -11.92 10.31 14.09
CA PRO A 256 -13.23 9.94 14.63
C PRO A 256 -13.57 8.45 14.48
N LYS A 257 -13.16 7.82 13.38
CA LYS A 257 -13.54 6.43 13.04
C LYS A 257 -12.43 5.41 13.21
N THR A 258 -11.17 5.82 13.34
CA THR A 258 -10.03 4.87 13.38
C THR A 258 -8.96 5.31 14.38
N GLU A 259 -8.26 4.35 14.98
CA GLU A 259 -6.88 4.54 15.42
C GLU A 259 -5.95 4.11 14.31
N TYR A 260 -4.75 4.69 14.22
CA TYR A 260 -3.83 4.36 13.15
C TYR A 260 -2.37 4.31 13.58
N LEU A 261 -1.64 3.50 12.83
CA LEU A 261 -0.21 3.26 12.98
C LEU A 261 0.50 3.68 11.71
N TRP A 262 1.49 4.56 11.83
CA TRP A 262 2.52 4.77 10.82
C TRP A 262 3.73 3.91 11.15
N TRP A 263 4.21 3.18 10.18
CA TRP A 263 5.38 2.35 10.35
C TRP A 263 6.18 2.22 9.07
N ASP A 264 7.48 2.02 9.24
CA ASP A 264 8.43 1.80 8.17
C ASP A 264 8.92 0.36 8.19
N ALA A 265 9.23 -0.18 7.03
CA ALA A 265 9.94 -1.44 6.87
C ALA A 265 11.05 -1.32 5.84
N THR A 266 12.05 -2.17 6.00
CA THR A 266 13.14 -2.35 5.03
C THR A 266 13.26 -3.80 4.66
N ALA A 267 13.50 -4.08 3.38
CA ALA A 267 13.86 -5.40 2.88
C ALA A 267 15.33 -5.39 2.43
N SER A 268 16.13 -6.28 2.99
CA SER A 268 17.54 -6.46 2.66
C SER A 268 17.78 -7.82 2.04
N ASP A 269 18.69 -7.89 1.08
CA ASP A 269 19.11 -9.13 0.45
C ASP A 269 20.10 -9.93 1.34
N GLU A 270 20.59 -11.05 0.83
CA GLU A 270 21.53 -11.94 1.51
C GLU A 270 22.88 -11.29 1.83
N THR A 271 23.25 -10.21 1.14
CA THR A 271 24.47 -9.44 1.42
C THR A 271 24.26 -8.39 2.51
N GLY A 272 23.02 -8.20 2.95
CA GLY A 272 22.61 -7.14 3.88
C GLY A 272 22.35 -5.78 3.21
N ALA A 273 22.43 -5.71 1.87
CA ALA A 273 22.10 -4.48 1.16
C ALA A 273 20.58 -4.26 1.17
N VAL A 274 20.15 -3.04 1.49
CA VAL A 274 18.74 -2.66 1.41
C VAL A 274 18.33 -2.60 -0.06
N VAL A 275 17.33 -3.37 -0.43
CA VAL A 275 16.78 -3.42 -1.80
C VAL A 275 15.52 -2.60 -1.95
N ALA A 276 14.70 -2.53 -0.90
CA ALA A 276 13.47 -1.73 -0.89
C ALA A 276 13.13 -1.22 0.51
N ARG A 277 12.41 -0.11 0.54
CA ARG A 277 11.80 0.49 1.75
C ARG A 277 10.31 0.65 1.56
N MET A 278 9.59 0.64 2.67
CA MET A 278 8.16 0.88 2.71
C MET A 278 7.84 1.86 3.84
N ARG A 279 6.94 2.80 3.60
CA ARG A 279 6.18 3.51 4.63
C ARG A 279 4.71 3.18 4.49
N HIS A 280 4.07 2.81 5.58
CA HIS A 280 2.68 2.37 5.56
C HIS A 280 1.86 3.02 6.67
N LEU A 281 0.67 3.52 6.32
CA LEU A 281 -0.39 3.91 7.25
C LEU A 281 -1.39 2.77 7.36
N PHE A 282 -1.41 2.11 8.50
CA PHE A 282 -2.40 1.09 8.81
C PHE A 282 -3.43 1.64 9.80
N ARG A 283 -4.71 1.53 9.44
CA ARG A 283 -5.83 2.06 10.22
C ARG A 283 -6.64 0.93 10.80
N PHE A 284 -6.99 1.01 12.09
CA PHE A 284 -7.85 0.07 12.80
C PHE A 284 -9.21 0.74 13.03
N ILE A 285 -10.29 0.08 12.60
CA ILE A 285 -11.66 0.63 12.64
C ILE A 285 -12.21 0.50 14.06
N LYS A 286 -12.48 1.62 14.72
CA LYS A 286 -12.99 1.65 16.10
C LYS A 286 -14.27 0.83 16.27
N ALA A 287 -15.24 0.99 15.36
CA ALA A 287 -16.53 0.28 15.41
C ALA A 287 -16.43 -1.24 15.29
N SER A 288 -15.29 -1.80 14.86
CA SER A 288 -15.06 -3.24 14.77
C SER A 288 -14.55 -3.86 16.07
N SER A 289 -14.17 -3.05 17.05
CA SER A 289 -13.59 -3.50 18.32
C SER A 289 -14.59 -3.38 19.47
N PRO A 290 -14.66 -4.38 20.37
CA PRO A 290 -15.46 -4.29 21.59
C PRO A 290 -15.02 -3.16 22.54
N LEU A 291 -13.78 -2.70 22.45
CA LEU A 291 -13.27 -1.57 23.22
C LEU A 291 -13.99 -0.24 22.90
N TYR A 292 -14.68 -0.19 21.77
CA TYR A 292 -15.50 0.95 21.32
C TYR A 292 -16.98 0.60 21.21
N GLY A 293 -17.46 -0.34 22.06
CA GLY A 293 -18.85 -0.84 22.02
C GLY A 293 -19.93 0.24 22.15
N GLU A 294 -19.63 1.35 22.81
CA GLU A 294 -20.54 2.49 22.99
C GLU A 294 -20.76 3.30 21.70
N LEU A 295 -19.82 3.24 20.74
CA LEU A 295 -19.94 3.97 19.47
C LEU A 295 -20.99 3.36 18.51
N LYS A 296 -21.54 2.17 18.82
CA LYS A 296 -22.61 1.54 18.04
C LYS A 296 -23.99 2.17 18.22
N GLY A 297 -24.15 3.07 19.20
CA GLY A 297 -25.45 3.68 19.55
C GLY A 297 -25.73 5.06 18.93
N GLU A 298 -24.74 5.77 18.42
CA GLU A 298 -24.89 7.17 17.98
C GLU A 298 -25.09 7.36 16.46
N GLY A 299 -25.31 6.28 15.72
CA GLY A 299 -25.52 6.29 14.26
C GLY A 299 -26.92 5.84 13.86
N ARG A 300 -27.98 6.53 14.32
CA ARG A 300 -29.32 6.45 13.74
C ARG A 300 -29.78 7.80 13.20
#